data_b23589da0cd6a7bf27d3e0175733f597
#
_entry.id   b23589da0cd6a7bf27d3e0175733f597
#
_cell.length_a   1.000
_cell.length_b   1.000
_cell.length_c   1.000
_cell.angle_alpha   90.00
_cell.angle_beta   90.00
_cell.angle_gamma   90.00
#
_symmetry.space_group_name_H-M   'P 1'
#
loop_
_entity.id
_entity.type
_entity.pdbx_description
1 polymer ?
#
loop_
_entity_poly.entity_id
_entity_poly.type
_entity_poly.pdbx_seq_one_letter_code
_entity_poly.pdbx_strand_id
1 'polypeptide(L)'
;MLVGEGELREEIEEYVDSLGIKNHIIFAGTTSEVYKYYSAFDLFVLPSLHEGLPVVAIEAQATGLPVIMADTITQEAKITTNVSYLPLSDMDLWVSGINQYKNIERKDTKEEITASGFDIKASASNLIKFYQNM
;
A
#
# COMPACT_ATOMS: atom_id res chain seq x y z
N MET A 1 -1.31 5.13 11.18
CA MET A 1 -0.35 4.13 11.70
C MET A 1 0.84 4.04 10.76
N LEU A 2 2.05 3.91 11.29
CA LEU A 2 3.29 3.69 10.55
C LEU A 2 3.79 2.27 10.89
N VAL A 3 4.05 1.45 9.87
CA VAL A 3 4.49 0.06 10.01
C VAL A 3 5.85 -0.08 9.36
N GLY A 4 6.84 -0.51 10.13
CA GLY A 4 8.24 -0.63 9.70
C GLY A 4 9.19 -0.01 10.71
N GLU A 5 10.48 -0.13 10.41
CA GLU A 5 11.57 0.48 11.15
C GLU A 5 12.51 1.19 10.18
N GLY A 6 13.25 2.18 10.68
CA GLY A 6 14.21 2.93 9.89
C GLY A 6 15.07 3.84 10.76
N GLU A 7 16.18 4.29 10.22
CA GLU A 7 17.14 5.14 10.93
C GLU A 7 16.55 6.48 11.41
N LEU A 8 15.51 6.96 10.72
CA LEU A 8 14.86 8.23 11.05
C LEU A 8 13.71 8.10 12.06
N ARG A 9 13.54 6.92 12.69
CA ARG A 9 12.42 6.68 13.59
C ARG A 9 12.35 7.69 14.74
N GLU A 10 13.45 7.88 15.45
CA GLU A 10 13.51 8.80 16.59
C GLU A 10 13.19 10.24 16.17
N GLU A 11 13.75 10.69 15.04
CA GLU A 11 13.50 12.01 14.49
C GLU A 11 12.02 12.21 14.14
N ILE A 12 11.37 11.20 13.56
CA ILE A 12 9.95 11.25 13.21
C ILE A 12 9.09 11.26 14.48
N GLU A 13 9.45 10.51 15.51
CA GLU A 13 8.73 10.51 16.80
C GLU A 13 8.84 11.88 17.49
N GLU A 14 10.00 12.51 17.49
CA GLU A 14 10.21 13.88 18.00
C GLU A 14 9.40 14.91 17.19
N TYR A 15 9.38 14.78 15.87
CA TYR A 15 8.59 15.64 15.00
C TYR A 15 7.10 15.53 15.27
N VAL A 16 6.57 14.31 15.40
CA VAL A 16 5.17 14.03 15.76
C VAL A 16 4.81 14.65 17.12
N ASP A 17 5.73 14.58 18.09
CA ASP A 17 5.54 15.16 19.43
C ASP A 17 5.53 16.70 19.34
N SER A 18 6.40 17.28 18.55
CA SER A 18 6.46 18.76 18.34
C SER A 18 5.17 19.31 17.71
N LEU A 19 4.48 18.49 16.91
CA LEU A 19 3.18 18.84 16.32
C LEU A 19 1.99 18.61 17.27
N GLY A 20 2.20 18.02 18.43
CA GLY A 20 1.15 17.71 19.40
C GLY A 20 0.15 16.63 18.94
N ILE A 21 0.54 15.78 17.97
CA ILE A 21 -0.34 14.74 17.38
C ILE A 21 0.04 13.32 17.77
N LYS A 22 0.91 13.14 18.76
CA LYS A 22 1.40 11.84 19.23
C LYS A 22 0.28 10.83 19.51
N ASN A 23 -0.81 11.28 20.11
CA ASN A 23 -1.96 10.43 20.43
C ASN A 23 -2.75 9.96 19.19
N HIS A 24 -2.46 10.48 18.01
CA HIS A 24 -3.08 10.13 16.75
C HIS A 24 -2.18 9.24 15.87
N ILE A 25 -0.93 9.01 16.28
CA ILE A 25 0.04 8.24 15.51
C ILE A 25 0.38 6.95 16.27
N ILE A 26 0.39 5.84 15.55
CA ILE A 26 0.84 4.54 16.08
C ILE A 26 2.05 4.12 15.27
N PHE A 27 3.17 3.95 15.95
CA PHE A 27 4.39 3.34 15.41
C PHE A 27 4.37 1.85 15.74
N ALA A 28 4.04 1.02 14.77
CA ALA A 28 3.81 -0.42 14.98
C ALA A 28 5.08 -1.26 14.92
N GLY A 29 6.21 -0.69 14.47
CA GLY A 29 7.44 -1.44 14.27
C GLY A 29 7.34 -2.45 13.12
N THR A 30 8.24 -3.43 13.10
CA THR A 30 8.25 -4.51 12.11
C THR A 30 7.31 -5.65 12.50
N THR A 31 6.73 -6.31 11.51
CA THR A 31 5.86 -7.46 11.71
C THR A 31 5.96 -8.46 10.55
N SER A 32 5.84 -9.74 10.85
CA SER A 32 5.63 -10.80 9.85
C SER A 32 4.16 -11.01 9.49
N GLU A 33 3.24 -10.33 10.19
CA GLU A 33 1.80 -10.47 10.04
C GLU A 33 1.15 -9.21 9.47
N VAL A 34 1.82 -8.56 8.51
CA VAL A 34 1.38 -7.29 7.89
C VAL A 34 -0.05 -7.35 7.33
N TYR A 35 -0.51 -8.52 6.89
CA TYR A 35 -1.87 -8.75 6.41
C TYR A 35 -2.96 -8.42 7.43
N LYS A 36 -2.66 -8.53 8.74
CA LYS A 36 -3.59 -8.12 9.82
C LYS A 36 -3.78 -6.61 9.83
N TYR A 37 -2.71 -5.86 9.58
CA TYR A 37 -2.79 -4.40 9.47
C TYR A 37 -3.56 -3.98 8.23
N TYR A 38 -3.30 -4.56 7.05
CA TYR A 38 -4.09 -4.27 5.87
C TYR A 38 -5.58 -4.55 6.10
N SER A 39 -5.91 -5.61 6.85
CA SER A 39 -7.29 -5.93 7.19
C SER A 39 -7.94 -4.92 8.14
N ALA A 40 -7.16 -4.22 8.95
CA ALA A 40 -7.62 -3.23 9.93
C ALA A 40 -7.63 -1.79 9.42
N PHE A 41 -6.92 -1.49 8.32
CA PHE A 41 -6.81 -0.14 7.77
C PHE A 41 -8.05 0.23 6.93
N ASP A 42 -8.33 1.51 6.83
CA ASP A 42 -9.35 2.08 5.93
C ASP A 42 -8.73 2.52 4.61
N LEU A 43 -7.44 2.87 4.60
CA LEU A 43 -6.69 3.35 3.46
C LEU A 43 -5.21 3.03 3.63
N PHE A 44 -4.56 2.61 2.55
CA PHE A 44 -3.11 2.50 2.47
C PHE A 44 -2.53 3.69 1.70
N VAL A 45 -1.50 4.33 2.26
CA VAL A 45 -0.87 5.53 1.68
C VAL A 45 0.62 5.30 1.52
N LEU A 46 1.15 5.48 0.31
CA LEU A 46 2.56 5.29 -0.03
C LEU A 46 3.13 6.53 -0.74
N PRO A 47 3.55 7.57 0.01
CA PRO A 47 4.13 8.79 -0.54
C PRO A 47 5.64 8.62 -0.80
N SER A 48 6.02 7.61 -1.57
CA SER A 48 7.42 7.26 -1.82
C SER A 48 8.00 8.04 -3.00
N LEU A 49 9.24 8.53 -2.86
CA LEU A 49 9.95 9.21 -3.94
C LEU A 49 10.39 8.23 -5.04
N HIS A 50 10.80 7.03 -4.65
CA HIS A 50 11.28 5.99 -5.55
C HIS A 50 10.88 4.62 -5.04
N GLU A 51 10.25 3.87 -5.91
CA GLU A 51 9.96 2.45 -5.72
C GLU A 51 10.29 1.70 -7.01
N GLY A 52 10.74 0.45 -6.86
CA GLY A 52 10.66 -0.49 -7.98
C GLY A 52 9.20 -0.91 -8.18
N LEU A 53 8.89 -2.17 -7.93
CA LEU A 53 7.50 -2.61 -7.80
C LEU A 53 7.16 -2.71 -6.30
N PRO A 54 6.32 -1.82 -5.73
CA PRO A 54 6.02 -1.80 -4.31
C PRO A 54 5.08 -2.95 -3.93
N VAL A 55 5.64 -4.09 -3.54
CA VAL A 55 4.86 -5.29 -3.17
C VAL A 55 3.87 -4.99 -2.06
N VAL A 56 4.24 -4.13 -1.10
CA VAL A 56 3.36 -3.69 0.00
C VAL A 56 2.05 -3.04 -0.49
N ALA A 57 2.10 -2.30 -1.61
CA ALA A 57 0.91 -1.71 -2.20
C ALA A 57 0.05 -2.76 -2.92
N ILE A 58 0.67 -3.78 -3.50
CA ILE A 58 -0.05 -4.90 -4.13
C ILE A 58 -0.73 -5.77 -3.05
N GLU A 59 -0.04 -6.04 -1.95
CA GLU A 59 -0.60 -6.74 -0.79
C GLU A 59 -1.80 -6.00 -0.19
N ALA A 60 -1.72 -4.66 -0.07
CA ALA A 60 -2.83 -3.84 0.37
C ALA A 60 -4.03 -3.98 -0.59
N GLN A 61 -3.80 -3.88 -1.89
CA GLN A 61 -4.83 -4.06 -2.92
C GLN A 61 -5.47 -5.46 -2.88
N ALA A 62 -4.68 -6.49 -2.59
CA ALA A 62 -5.18 -7.88 -2.49
C ALA A 62 -6.17 -8.08 -1.34
N THR A 63 -6.16 -7.18 -0.34
CA THR A 63 -7.18 -7.18 0.74
C THR A 63 -8.40 -6.31 0.44
N GLY A 64 -8.51 -5.77 -0.77
CA GLY A 64 -9.57 -4.83 -1.17
C GLY A 64 -9.40 -3.43 -0.57
N LEU A 65 -8.27 -3.16 0.08
CA LEU A 65 -7.98 -1.87 0.69
C LEU A 65 -7.76 -0.81 -0.40
N PRO A 66 -8.39 0.37 -0.31
CA PRO A 66 -8.05 1.51 -1.17
C PRO A 66 -6.58 1.92 -0.97
N VAL A 67 -5.95 2.35 -2.06
CA VAL A 67 -4.53 2.72 -2.05
C VAL A 67 -4.34 4.09 -2.71
N ILE A 68 -3.55 4.95 -2.06
CA ILE A 68 -3.02 6.19 -2.66
C ILE A 68 -1.51 6.08 -2.72
N MET A 69 -0.95 6.23 -3.91
CA MET A 69 0.49 6.22 -4.14
C MET A 69 0.96 7.55 -4.72
N ALA A 70 2.25 7.84 -4.54
CA ALA A 70 2.89 8.94 -5.27
C ALA A 70 2.94 8.65 -6.77
N ASP A 71 2.79 9.67 -7.60
CA ASP A 71 2.83 9.58 -9.07
C ASP A 71 4.23 9.25 -9.63
N THR A 72 5.25 9.29 -8.77
CA THR A 72 6.62 8.81 -9.04
C THR A 72 6.70 7.28 -9.10
N ILE A 73 5.71 6.57 -8.58
CA ILE A 73 5.67 5.10 -8.54
C ILE A 73 5.16 4.55 -9.88
N THR A 74 5.73 3.44 -10.34
CA THR A 74 5.34 2.80 -11.59
C THR A 74 3.84 2.48 -11.65
N GLN A 75 3.23 2.72 -12.82
CA GLN A 75 1.83 2.36 -13.07
C GLN A 75 1.57 0.84 -13.03
N GLU A 76 2.61 0.03 -13.16
CA GLU A 76 2.52 -1.43 -13.00
C GLU A 76 2.06 -1.86 -11.60
N ALA A 77 2.22 -0.99 -10.60
CA ALA A 77 1.71 -1.22 -9.25
C ALA A 77 0.19 -1.05 -9.12
N LYS A 78 -0.48 -0.50 -10.13
CA LYS A 78 -1.95 -0.37 -10.16
C LYS A 78 -2.60 -1.64 -10.68
N ILE A 79 -2.91 -2.55 -9.79
CA ILE A 79 -3.52 -3.84 -10.11
C ILE A 79 -5.05 -3.75 -10.08
N THR A 80 -5.59 -2.94 -9.18
CA THR A 80 -7.04 -2.84 -8.93
C THR A 80 -7.58 -1.45 -9.25
N THR A 81 -8.90 -1.34 -9.38
CA THR A 81 -9.58 -0.07 -9.70
C THR A 81 -9.60 0.93 -8.55
N ASN A 82 -9.30 0.52 -7.32
CA ASN A 82 -9.32 1.37 -6.13
C ASN A 82 -7.95 1.97 -5.77
N VAL A 83 -7.14 2.25 -6.79
CA VAL A 83 -5.81 2.88 -6.66
C VAL A 83 -5.82 4.26 -7.29
N SER A 84 -5.32 5.25 -6.54
CA SER A 84 -5.10 6.63 -7.00
C SER A 84 -3.63 7.00 -6.93
N TYR A 85 -3.19 7.86 -7.85
CA TYR A 85 -1.85 8.45 -7.86
C TYR A 85 -1.94 9.95 -7.63
N LEU A 86 -1.09 10.48 -6.75
CA LEU A 86 -1.05 11.90 -6.43
C LEU A 86 0.39 12.43 -6.48
N PRO A 87 0.59 13.67 -6.96
CA PRO A 87 1.90 14.30 -6.98
C PRO A 87 2.38 14.60 -5.56
N LEU A 88 3.65 14.32 -5.26
CA LEU A 88 4.25 14.64 -3.95
C LEU A 88 4.35 16.14 -3.67
N SER A 89 4.29 16.96 -4.71
CA SER A 89 4.41 18.42 -4.62
C SER A 89 3.14 19.13 -4.13
N ASP A 90 2.00 18.43 -4.05
CA ASP A 90 0.70 19.02 -3.73
C ASP A 90 0.06 18.34 -2.51
N MET A 91 0.33 18.88 -1.32
CA MET A 91 -0.20 18.37 -0.06
C MET A 91 -1.73 18.46 0.04
N ASP A 92 -2.34 19.47 -0.56
CA ASP A 92 -3.79 19.67 -0.51
C ASP A 92 -4.54 18.56 -1.29
N LEU A 93 -3.94 18.07 -2.39
CA LEU A 93 -4.46 16.91 -3.10
C LEU A 93 -4.39 15.63 -2.25
N TRP A 94 -3.31 15.44 -1.46
CA TRP A 94 -3.22 14.30 -0.55
C TRP A 94 -4.28 14.37 0.54
N VAL A 95 -4.46 15.53 1.17
CA VAL A 95 -5.49 15.73 2.20
C VAL A 95 -6.89 15.49 1.64
N SER A 96 -7.20 16.05 0.47
CA SER A 96 -8.49 15.87 -0.18
C SER A 96 -8.71 14.42 -0.63
N GLY A 97 -7.69 13.80 -1.21
CA GLY A 97 -7.70 12.41 -1.63
C GLY A 97 -7.97 11.45 -0.46
N ILE A 98 -7.24 11.61 0.65
CA ILE A 98 -7.46 10.81 1.86
C ILE A 98 -8.90 10.97 2.38
N ASN A 99 -9.42 12.20 2.38
CA ASN A 99 -10.79 12.46 2.86
C ASN A 99 -11.89 11.81 1.99
N GLN A 100 -11.63 11.57 0.70
CA GLN A 100 -12.59 10.89 -0.18
C GLN A 100 -12.78 9.42 0.19
N TYR A 101 -11.77 8.80 0.83
CA TYR A 101 -11.82 7.38 1.22
C TYR A 101 -12.46 7.13 2.60
N LYS A 102 -12.94 8.18 3.28
CA LYS A 102 -13.72 8.00 4.50
C LYS A 102 -15.02 7.25 4.19
N ASN A 103 -15.24 6.13 4.88
CA ASN A 103 -16.43 5.28 4.75
C ASN A 103 -16.60 4.57 3.39
N ILE A 104 -15.52 4.35 2.64
CA ILE A 104 -15.57 3.51 1.45
C ILE A 104 -15.55 2.05 1.86
N GLU A 105 -16.51 1.29 1.34
CA GLU A 105 -16.53 -0.17 1.51
C GLU A 105 -15.40 -0.82 0.71
N ARG A 106 -14.81 -1.87 1.28
CA ARG A 106 -13.82 -2.69 0.60
C ARG A 106 -14.44 -3.44 -0.56
N LYS A 107 -13.68 -3.54 -1.65
CA LYS A 107 -14.07 -4.34 -2.82
C LYS A 107 -13.46 -5.73 -2.75
N ASP A 108 -14.14 -6.71 -3.30
CA ASP A 108 -13.50 -7.98 -3.64
C ASP A 108 -12.61 -7.76 -4.87
N THR A 109 -11.31 -7.91 -4.69
CA THR A 109 -10.28 -7.67 -5.72
C THR A 109 -9.63 -8.96 -6.22
N LYS A 110 -10.15 -10.11 -5.80
CA LYS A 110 -9.56 -11.42 -6.07
C LYS A 110 -9.36 -11.68 -7.57
N GLU A 111 -10.37 -11.34 -8.38
CA GLU A 111 -10.29 -11.55 -9.84
C GLU A 111 -9.22 -10.67 -10.47
N GLU A 112 -9.14 -9.38 -10.10
CA GLU A 112 -8.16 -8.43 -10.60
C GLU A 112 -6.72 -8.88 -10.24
N ILE A 113 -6.51 -9.29 -9.00
CA ILE A 113 -5.20 -9.79 -8.49
C ILE A 113 -4.81 -11.09 -9.21
N THR A 114 -5.74 -12.02 -9.42
CA THR A 114 -5.46 -13.28 -10.11
C THR A 114 -5.13 -13.04 -11.58
N ALA A 115 -5.87 -12.16 -12.25
CA ALA A 115 -5.66 -11.81 -13.66
C ALA A 115 -4.33 -11.10 -13.90
N SER A 116 -3.85 -10.32 -12.94
CA SER A 116 -2.57 -9.61 -13.03
C SER A 116 -1.34 -10.46 -12.70
N GLY A 117 -1.53 -11.75 -12.36
CA GLY A 117 -0.43 -12.69 -12.15
C GLY A 117 0.16 -12.69 -10.73
N PHE A 118 -0.48 -12.02 -9.77
CA PHE A 118 -0.04 -12.01 -8.37
C PHE A 118 -0.67 -13.10 -7.50
N ASP A 119 -1.48 -13.99 -8.09
CA ASP A 119 -1.91 -15.21 -7.41
C ASP A 119 -0.80 -16.28 -7.48
N ILE A 120 -0.31 -16.71 -6.32
CA ILE A 120 0.83 -17.63 -6.23
C ILE A 120 0.55 -18.99 -6.90
N LYS A 121 -0.68 -19.48 -6.85
CA LYS A 121 -1.04 -20.77 -7.45
C LYS A 121 -1.06 -20.66 -8.97
N ALA A 122 -1.63 -19.59 -9.50
CA ALA A 122 -1.64 -19.32 -10.93
C ALA A 122 -0.22 -19.13 -11.46
N SER A 123 0.60 -18.34 -10.77
CA SER A 123 2.00 -18.08 -11.14
C SER A 123 2.84 -19.35 -11.12
N ALA A 124 2.72 -20.18 -10.07
CA ALA A 124 3.42 -21.46 -9.98
C ALA A 124 3.00 -22.42 -11.10
N SER A 125 1.69 -22.50 -11.42
CA SER A 125 1.19 -23.33 -12.52
C SER A 125 1.72 -22.88 -13.88
N ASN A 126 1.79 -21.57 -14.11
CA ASN A 126 2.35 -21.01 -15.35
C ASN A 126 3.84 -21.30 -15.48
N LEU A 127 4.58 -21.17 -14.38
CA LEU A 127 6.01 -21.48 -14.38
C LEU A 127 6.29 -22.95 -14.66
N ILE A 128 5.52 -23.86 -14.05
CA ILE A 128 5.62 -25.30 -14.33
C ILE A 128 5.36 -25.59 -15.80
N LYS A 129 4.30 -25.03 -16.39
CA LYS A 129 4.00 -25.20 -17.82
C LYS A 129 5.11 -24.67 -18.71
N PHE A 130 5.72 -23.52 -18.35
CA PHE A 130 6.83 -22.96 -19.10
C PHE A 130 8.00 -23.95 -19.18
N TYR A 131 8.42 -24.52 -18.03
CA TYR A 131 9.51 -25.49 -18.00
C TYR A 131 9.20 -26.84 -18.65
N GLN A 132 7.93 -27.26 -18.68
CA GLN A 132 7.53 -28.51 -19.34
C GLN A 132 7.50 -28.41 -20.85
N ASN A 133 7.46 -27.20 -21.41
CA ASN A 133 7.41 -26.94 -22.85
C ASN A 133 8.78 -26.54 -23.45
N MET A 134 9.84 -26.55 -22.64
CA MET A 134 11.23 -26.38 -23.08
C MET A 134 11.88 -27.71 -23.44
#